data_e7a9b7941cbe0c1eb8e97cbbbca026f7
#
_entry.id   e7a9b7941cbe0c1eb8e97cbbbca026f7
#
_cell.length_a   1.000
_cell.length_b   1.000
_cell.length_c   1.000
_cell.angle_alpha   90.00
_cell.angle_beta   90.00
_cell.angle_gamma   90.00
#
_symmetry.space_group_name_H-M   'P 1'
#
loop_
_entity.id
_entity.type
_entity.pdbx_description
1 polymer ?
#
loop_
_entity_poly.entity_id
_entity_poly.type
_entity_poly.pdbx_seq_one_letter_code
_entity_poly.pdbx_strand_id
1 'polypeptide(L)'
;METTVKRTPSSLPKTRLVVLLIAALMAGPQLAQAQEREDLEKLRATVLSLINTLVKNGVMSRNQADAMMRDAQRAAETKLAAAPPPDVGADGKKIVRVPYVPEAVRTQMREQITAEVLASTRGAGGAGGWGGTESAGVAEAGSRLKISGDIRLRGEAIQQGSGNTPALAYSEGQRDLTRAADVWADPNANTREDLDRTRVRARLGFQFAVTEQVTAGLTLSTGGVTGPTSTNQTMASGSNQTPGYFNKYALTVDKAFVALEPLRGLRLSGGRFANPFMGTDLVWADDLNFEGFAASYKMPLDSQWSGFASAGWFPLSFKAPGQSSQRSLTAIQGGVDWQFGTRPNALKMAVALYDYSGIEGIKETTLDKSLVRDYVVRSEYGSGYRQRGNTLFRINSDMAGDTATNWGLASGFSELDLTAALDLALDGPFHLVLTGDVVTNLDFGSSKIKRRTGGLSVSDGSDLGYLVKAQFGMPVIAQASDWNVSVGYRRLGSDAVLDAFTSSDFGRGGTNNKGFTLAGNYGIWKNTWLSARWMSSDLVDSMVPTLGGVARPTKFSVDTLQLDLNARF
;
A
#
# COMPACT_ATOMS: atom_id res chain seq x y z
N MET A 1 53.62 -2.02 -36.47
CA MET A 1 53.52 -0.75 -35.76
C MET A 1 52.03 -0.35 -35.81
N GLU A 2 51.23 -0.96 -34.93
CA GLU A 2 49.77 -0.69 -34.79
C GLU A 2 49.55 -0.03 -33.42
N THR A 3 49.10 1.20 -33.46
CA THR A 3 48.78 1.98 -32.29
C THR A 3 47.33 1.75 -31.88
N THR A 4 47.17 0.98 -30.80
CA THR A 4 45.86 0.73 -30.17
C THR A 4 45.47 1.95 -29.32
N VAL A 5 44.45 2.70 -29.76
CA VAL A 5 43.85 3.79 -28.99
C VAL A 5 42.86 3.19 -27.98
N LYS A 6 43.23 3.21 -26.69
CA LYS A 6 42.32 2.92 -25.57
C LYS A 6 41.34 4.07 -25.40
N ARG A 7 40.07 3.86 -25.69
CA ARG A 7 38.98 4.74 -25.26
C ARG A 7 38.59 4.38 -23.82
N THR A 8 38.80 5.27 -22.89
CA THR A 8 38.21 5.23 -21.56
C THR A 8 36.75 5.69 -21.61
N PRO A 9 35.79 4.96 -21.05
CA PRO A 9 34.43 5.46 -20.90
C PRO A 9 34.36 6.39 -19.69
N SER A 10 34.08 7.66 -19.92
CA SER A 10 33.75 8.63 -18.88
C SER A 10 32.32 8.39 -18.40
N SER A 11 32.15 7.66 -17.31
CA SER A 11 30.88 7.56 -16.60
C SER A 11 30.67 8.82 -15.76
N LEU A 12 29.80 9.71 -16.21
CA LEU A 12 29.26 10.78 -15.36
C LEU A 12 28.33 10.16 -14.29
N PRO A 13 28.48 10.53 -13.01
CA PRO A 13 27.66 9.95 -11.95
C PRO A 13 26.19 10.38 -12.10
N LYS A 14 25.31 9.40 -12.27
CA LYS A 14 23.85 9.54 -12.46
C LYS A 14 23.13 10.24 -11.30
N THR A 15 23.80 10.40 -10.17
CA THR A 15 23.32 11.13 -8.99
C THR A 15 23.06 12.63 -9.23
N ARG A 16 23.67 13.23 -10.27
CA ARG A 16 23.49 14.66 -10.57
C ARG A 16 22.17 15.00 -11.25
N LEU A 17 21.51 14.03 -11.88
CA LEU A 17 20.22 14.29 -12.57
C LEU A 17 19.06 14.42 -11.57
N VAL A 18 19.08 13.65 -10.50
CA VAL A 18 18.05 13.68 -9.44
C VAL A 18 18.15 14.96 -8.61
N VAL A 19 19.37 15.44 -8.34
CA VAL A 19 19.61 16.71 -7.63
C VAL A 19 19.18 17.92 -8.46
N LEU A 20 19.32 17.88 -9.80
CA LEU A 20 18.88 18.95 -10.70
C LEU A 20 17.35 19.04 -10.80
N LEU A 21 16.64 17.94 -10.71
CA LEU A 21 15.16 17.94 -10.69
C LEU A 21 14.61 18.52 -9.39
N ILE A 22 15.27 18.28 -8.26
CA ILE A 22 14.91 18.87 -6.97
C ILE A 22 15.25 20.38 -6.91
N ALA A 23 16.34 20.81 -7.52
CA ALA A 23 16.72 22.21 -7.59
C ALA A 23 15.80 23.04 -8.50
N ALA A 24 15.25 22.46 -9.57
CA ALA A 24 14.28 23.13 -10.46
C ALA A 24 12.91 23.33 -9.81
N LEU A 25 12.53 22.51 -8.82
CA LEU A 25 11.29 22.63 -8.04
C LEU A 25 11.38 23.66 -6.90
N MET A 26 12.61 24.11 -6.54
CA MET A 26 12.84 25.08 -5.45
C MET A 26 13.01 26.52 -5.94
N ALA A 27 13.02 26.79 -7.24
CA ALA A 27 13.17 28.13 -7.80
C ALA A 27 11.81 28.84 -7.98
N GLY A 28 11.35 29.44 -6.96
CA GLY A 28 10.74 30.71 -6.69
C GLY A 28 9.41 31.15 -7.27
N PRO A 29 8.62 31.86 -6.47
CA PRO A 29 7.27 32.33 -6.80
C PRO A 29 7.29 33.79 -7.29
N GLN A 30 7.77 34.09 -8.48
CA GLN A 30 7.71 35.44 -9.02
C GLN A 30 7.02 35.59 -10.40
N LEU A 31 6.52 34.51 -10.99
CA LEU A 31 5.80 34.54 -12.28
C LEU A 31 4.28 34.32 -12.17
N ALA A 32 3.74 34.16 -10.97
CA ALA A 32 2.33 33.79 -10.76
C ALA A 32 1.31 34.91 -11.06
N GLN A 33 1.67 36.18 -10.96
CA GLN A 33 0.66 37.27 -11.05
C GLN A 33 0.22 37.65 -12.47
N ALA A 34 1.00 37.35 -13.49
CA ALA A 34 0.59 37.62 -14.88
C ALA A 34 -0.27 36.47 -15.43
N GLN A 35 -0.02 35.24 -14.99
CA GLN A 35 -0.72 34.04 -15.42
C GLN A 35 -2.14 33.93 -14.82
N GLU A 36 -2.34 34.38 -13.58
CA GLU A 36 -3.66 34.39 -12.95
C GLU A 36 -4.70 35.28 -13.66
N ARG A 37 -4.28 36.42 -14.23
CA ARG A 37 -5.20 37.27 -14.99
C ARG A 37 -5.60 36.65 -16.33
N GLU A 38 -4.67 36.03 -17.01
CA GLU A 38 -4.94 35.37 -18.30
C GLU A 38 -5.82 34.12 -18.12
N ASP A 39 -5.62 33.37 -17.04
CA ASP A 39 -6.44 32.19 -16.70
C ASP A 39 -7.85 32.58 -16.25
N LEU A 40 -8.02 33.70 -15.54
CA LEU A 40 -9.33 34.26 -15.19
C LEU A 40 -10.10 34.75 -16.42
N GLU A 41 -9.43 35.38 -17.40
CA GLU A 41 -10.07 35.79 -18.65
C GLU A 41 -10.46 34.57 -19.52
N LYS A 42 -9.64 33.55 -19.57
CA LYS A 42 -9.95 32.29 -20.25
C LYS A 42 -11.15 31.57 -19.58
N LEU A 43 -11.19 31.55 -18.27
CA LEU A 43 -12.32 30.98 -17.52
C LEU A 43 -13.62 31.73 -17.81
N ARG A 44 -13.56 33.06 -17.82
CA ARG A 44 -14.71 33.92 -18.14
C ARG A 44 -15.21 33.70 -19.57
N ALA A 45 -14.30 33.62 -20.53
CA ALA A 45 -14.64 33.32 -21.93
C ALA A 45 -15.27 31.95 -22.09
N THR A 46 -14.77 30.95 -21.37
CA THR A 46 -15.29 29.58 -21.38
C THR A 46 -16.71 29.53 -20.79
N VAL A 47 -16.96 30.20 -19.67
CA VAL A 47 -18.30 30.26 -19.04
C VAL A 47 -19.31 30.95 -19.97
N LEU A 48 -18.95 32.06 -20.60
CA LEU A 48 -19.80 32.76 -21.57
C LEU A 48 -20.11 31.90 -22.80
N SER A 49 -19.13 31.14 -23.30
CA SER A 49 -19.30 30.19 -24.40
C SER A 49 -20.27 29.07 -24.02
N LEU A 50 -20.16 28.56 -22.82
CA LEU A 50 -21.03 27.50 -22.30
C LEU A 50 -22.49 27.99 -22.16
N ILE A 51 -22.70 29.18 -21.60
CA ILE A 51 -24.03 29.79 -21.50
C ILE A 51 -24.65 29.99 -22.90
N ASN A 52 -23.89 30.52 -23.85
CA ASN A 52 -24.36 30.67 -25.23
C ASN A 52 -24.72 29.35 -25.90
N THR A 53 -23.95 28.28 -25.62
CA THR A 53 -24.24 26.93 -26.12
C THR A 53 -25.52 26.36 -25.52
N LEU A 54 -25.76 26.57 -24.25
CA LEU A 54 -26.99 26.14 -23.57
C LEU A 54 -28.24 26.86 -24.09
N VAL A 55 -28.11 28.17 -24.40
CA VAL A 55 -29.19 28.96 -25.03
C VAL A 55 -29.43 28.47 -26.46
N LYS A 56 -28.35 28.22 -27.23
CA LYS A 56 -28.46 27.74 -28.62
C LYS A 56 -29.09 26.35 -28.72
N ASN A 57 -28.83 25.50 -27.73
CA ASN A 57 -29.40 24.14 -27.67
C ASN A 57 -30.81 24.08 -27.04
N GLY A 58 -31.42 25.23 -26.72
CA GLY A 58 -32.77 25.30 -26.19
C GLY A 58 -32.93 24.79 -24.74
N VAL A 59 -31.84 24.53 -24.03
CA VAL A 59 -31.84 24.07 -22.63
C VAL A 59 -32.17 25.21 -21.67
N MET A 60 -31.89 26.48 -22.09
CA MET A 60 -32.12 27.69 -21.30
C MET A 60 -32.63 28.81 -22.20
N SER A 61 -33.61 29.60 -21.70
CA SER A 61 -34.08 30.77 -22.44
C SER A 61 -33.08 31.93 -22.28
N ARG A 62 -33.05 32.84 -23.29
CA ARG A 62 -32.17 34.02 -23.27
C ARG A 62 -32.42 34.91 -22.06
N ASN A 63 -33.68 35.05 -21.62
CA ASN A 63 -34.06 35.83 -20.45
C ASN A 63 -33.53 35.21 -19.14
N GLN A 64 -33.45 33.89 -19.05
CA GLN A 64 -32.86 33.18 -17.91
C GLN A 64 -31.34 33.32 -17.87
N ALA A 65 -30.67 33.27 -19.01
CA ALA A 65 -29.24 33.50 -19.10
C ALA A 65 -28.84 34.94 -18.68
N ASP A 66 -29.62 35.93 -19.12
CA ASP A 66 -29.42 37.34 -18.77
C ASP A 66 -29.72 37.64 -17.31
N ALA A 67 -30.68 36.94 -16.71
CA ALA A 67 -30.98 37.01 -15.27
C ALA A 67 -29.82 36.45 -14.44
N MET A 68 -29.31 35.26 -14.78
CA MET A 68 -28.16 34.64 -14.10
C MET A 68 -26.89 35.52 -14.19
N MET A 69 -26.62 36.16 -15.34
CA MET A 69 -25.48 37.05 -15.47
C MET A 69 -25.63 38.29 -14.60
N ARG A 70 -26.81 38.89 -14.51
CA ARG A 70 -27.09 40.03 -13.63
C ARG A 70 -26.96 39.69 -12.16
N ASP A 71 -27.44 38.50 -11.75
CA ASP A 71 -27.34 38.05 -10.36
C ASP A 71 -25.89 37.73 -9.97
N ALA A 72 -25.12 37.14 -10.87
CA ALA A 72 -23.68 36.92 -10.67
C ALA A 72 -22.89 38.25 -10.57
N GLN A 73 -23.25 39.27 -11.36
CA GLN A 73 -22.66 40.59 -11.28
C GLN A 73 -23.01 41.30 -9.96
N ARG A 74 -24.26 41.27 -9.53
CA ARG A 74 -24.68 41.84 -8.22
C ARG A 74 -24.00 41.16 -7.04
N ALA A 75 -23.85 39.82 -7.09
CA ALA A 75 -23.14 39.09 -6.06
C ALA A 75 -21.65 39.45 -5.99
N ALA A 76 -21.02 39.71 -7.13
CA ALA A 76 -19.64 40.20 -7.20
C ALA A 76 -19.49 41.64 -6.68
N GLU A 77 -20.42 42.54 -7.03
CA GLU A 77 -20.44 43.93 -6.55
C GLU A 77 -20.71 44.02 -5.04
N THR A 78 -21.59 43.18 -4.50
CA THR A 78 -21.87 43.11 -3.06
C THR A 78 -20.65 42.63 -2.28
N LYS A 79 -19.87 41.68 -2.82
CA LYS A 79 -18.59 41.24 -2.21
C LYS A 79 -17.50 42.31 -2.28
N LEU A 80 -17.46 43.11 -3.35
CA LEU A 80 -16.51 44.23 -3.48
C LEU A 80 -16.87 45.42 -2.57
N ALA A 81 -18.15 45.67 -2.35
CA ALA A 81 -18.64 46.75 -1.46
C ALA A 81 -18.48 46.43 0.05
N ALA A 82 -18.36 45.13 0.40
CA ALA A 82 -18.13 44.69 1.78
C ALA A 82 -16.64 44.64 2.16
N ALA A 83 -15.73 44.95 1.24
CA ALA A 83 -14.29 45.00 1.52
C ALA A 83 -13.92 46.39 2.11
N PRO A 84 -13.21 46.44 3.26
CA PRO A 84 -12.76 47.72 3.81
C PRO A 84 -11.76 48.40 2.86
N PRO A 85 -11.72 49.77 2.86
CA PRO A 85 -10.84 50.49 1.95
C PRO A 85 -9.37 50.16 2.21
N PRO A 86 -8.53 50.13 1.18
CA PRO A 86 -7.11 49.78 1.34
C PRO A 86 -6.37 50.86 2.10
N ASP A 87 -5.76 50.52 3.23
CA ASP A 87 -4.82 51.40 3.95
C ASP A 87 -3.56 51.63 3.09
N VAL A 88 -3.26 52.88 2.83
CA VAL A 88 -2.06 53.31 2.09
C VAL A 88 -1.06 53.83 3.13
N GLY A 89 0.16 53.24 3.18
CA GLY A 89 1.24 53.69 4.04
C GLY A 89 1.77 55.07 3.65
N ALA A 90 2.52 55.72 4.55
CA ALA A 90 3.11 57.05 4.36
C ALA A 90 4.01 57.17 3.11
N ASP A 91 4.42 56.05 2.49
CA ASP A 91 5.29 55.98 1.30
C ASP A 91 4.49 55.65 0.02
N GLY A 92 3.16 55.74 0.02
CA GLY A 92 2.33 55.47 -1.18
C GLY A 92 2.26 54.02 -1.63
N LYS A 93 2.78 53.06 -0.86
CA LYS A 93 2.73 51.63 -1.16
C LYS A 93 1.56 50.96 -0.46
N LYS A 94 0.86 50.10 -1.16
CA LYS A 94 -0.28 49.31 -0.69
C LYS A 94 0.16 48.36 0.44
N ILE A 95 -0.31 48.62 1.67
CA ILE A 95 -0.04 47.72 2.80
C ILE A 95 -1.08 46.61 2.78
N VAL A 96 -0.63 45.38 2.50
CA VAL A 96 -1.43 44.18 2.71
C VAL A 96 -1.29 43.78 4.17
N ARG A 97 -2.24 44.12 5.00
CA ARG A 97 -2.34 43.59 6.36
C ARG A 97 -2.85 42.16 6.28
N VAL A 98 -1.95 41.20 6.36
CA VAL A 98 -2.31 39.81 6.65
C VAL A 98 -2.72 39.75 8.11
N PRO A 99 -3.93 39.31 8.49
CA PRO A 99 -4.31 39.19 9.88
C PRO A 99 -3.32 38.26 10.59
N TYR A 100 -2.53 38.81 11.49
CA TYR A 100 -1.61 38.02 12.32
C TYR A 100 -2.47 37.19 13.27
N VAL A 101 -2.55 35.89 13.00
CA VAL A 101 -3.12 34.93 13.93
C VAL A 101 -2.00 34.61 14.93
N PRO A 102 -2.14 34.97 16.22
CA PRO A 102 -1.14 34.64 17.23
C PRO A 102 -0.80 33.17 17.21
N GLU A 103 0.47 32.83 17.44
CA GLU A 103 0.97 31.46 17.36
C GLU A 103 0.23 30.53 18.33
N ALA A 104 -0.20 31.04 19.47
CA ALA A 104 -1.07 30.34 20.42
C ALA A 104 -2.42 29.93 19.81
N VAL A 105 -3.03 30.78 18.97
CA VAL A 105 -4.31 30.46 18.28
C VAL A 105 -4.08 29.48 17.14
N ARG A 106 -2.93 29.56 16.45
CA ARG A 106 -2.52 28.56 15.45
C ARG A 106 -2.29 27.19 16.09
N THR A 107 -1.64 27.16 17.23
CA THR A 107 -1.39 25.93 17.98
C THR A 107 -2.71 25.34 18.48
N GLN A 108 -3.59 26.15 19.03
CA GLN A 108 -4.90 25.72 19.50
C GLN A 108 -5.81 25.24 18.35
N MET A 109 -5.80 25.91 17.19
CA MET A 109 -6.49 25.41 15.98
C MET A 109 -5.87 24.12 15.46
N ARG A 110 -4.54 23.99 15.48
CA ARG A 110 -3.88 22.72 15.13
C ARG A 110 -4.26 21.60 16.08
N GLU A 111 -4.22 21.85 17.38
CA GLU A 111 -4.62 20.88 18.40
C GLU A 111 -6.08 20.46 18.24
N GLN A 112 -6.99 21.42 17.99
CA GLN A 112 -8.40 21.12 17.72
C GLN A 112 -8.58 20.31 16.43
N ILE A 113 -7.95 20.72 15.33
CA ILE A 113 -8.01 19.98 14.05
C ILE A 113 -7.36 18.61 14.20
N THR A 114 -6.23 18.51 14.91
CA THR A 114 -5.56 17.23 15.16
C THR A 114 -6.41 16.33 16.05
N ALA A 115 -7.03 16.89 17.12
CA ALA A 115 -7.95 16.16 17.98
C ALA A 115 -9.22 15.73 17.23
N GLU A 116 -9.75 16.57 16.35
CA GLU A 116 -10.94 16.26 15.53
C GLU A 116 -10.62 15.24 14.42
N VAL A 117 -9.45 15.34 13.78
CA VAL A 117 -8.94 14.34 12.84
C VAL A 117 -8.62 13.02 13.55
N LEU A 118 -7.97 13.06 14.73
CA LEU A 118 -7.77 11.87 15.55
C LEU A 118 -9.09 11.28 16.08
N ALA A 119 -10.04 12.11 16.47
CA ALA A 119 -11.36 11.66 16.92
C ALA A 119 -12.18 11.10 15.74
N SER A 120 -12.11 11.70 14.57
CA SER A 120 -12.75 11.16 13.34
C SER A 120 -12.03 9.91 12.83
N THR A 121 -10.70 9.83 12.94
CA THR A 121 -9.90 8.62 12.63
C THR A 121 -10.14 7.54 13.69
N ARG A 122 -10.33 7.91 14.97
CA ARG A 122 -10.70 7.00 16.05
C ARG A 122 -12.18 6.61 16.02
N GLY A 123 -13.05 7.49 15.55
CA GLY A 123 -14.49 7.23 15.41
C GLY A 123 -14.88 6.50 14.13
N ALA A 124 -14.09 6.65 13.07
CA ALA A 124 -14.18 5.88 11.83
C ALA A 124 -13.36 4.59 11.89
N GLY A 125 -12.96 4.16 13.08
CA GLY A 125 -12.18 2.95 13.33
C GLY A 125 -12.90 1.67 12.93
N GLY A 126 -13.13 1.51 11.65
CA GLY A 126 -13.07 0.22 11.02
C GLY A 126 -11.60 -0.19 11.07
N ALA A 127 -11.33 -1.34 11.66
CA ALA A 127 -10.06 -1.99 11.71
C ALA A 127 -9.37 -1.97 10.33
N GLY A 128 -8.49 -1.04 10.13
CA GLY A 128 -7.61 -0.96 8.98
C GLY A 128 -6.23 -0.60 9.51
N GLY A 129 -5.25 -1.39 9.14
CA GLY A 129 -3.89 -1.27 9.64
C GLY A 129 -3.35 0.16 9.65
N TRP A 130 -2.42 0.44 10.49
CA TRP A 130 -1.75 1.73 10.71
C TRP A 130 -1.10 2.38 9.47
N GLY A 131 -1.25 1.79 8.29
CA GLY A 131 -0.78 2.31 7.00
C GLY A 131 -1.86 2.83 6.07
N GLY A 132 -3.13 2.57 6.34
CA GLY A 132 -4.25 3.00 5.49
C GLY A 132 -4.89 4.28 6.00
N THR A 133 -4.28 5.45 5.76
CA THR A 133 -5.02 6.72 5.86
C THR A 133 -6.08 6.75 4.77
N GLU A 134 -7.24 6.12 5.02
CA GLU A 134 -8.43 6.46 4.24
C GLU A 134 -8.71 7.95 4.51
N SER A 135 -8.57 8.74 3.46
CA SER A 135 -8.76 10.18 3.50
C SER A 135 -10.11 10.50 4.11
N ALA A 136 -10.10 11.24 5.22
CA ALA A 136 -11.26 11.97 5.67
C ALA A 136 -11.53 13.08 4.63
N GLY A 137 -12.22 12.72 3.53
CA GLY A 137 -12.83 13.71 2.66
C GLY A 137 -13.81 14.51 3.50
N VAL A 138 -13.80 15.83 3.34
CA VAL A 138 -14.77 16.72 3.99
C VAL A 138 -16.17 16.24 3.62
N ALA A 139 -16.84 15.59 4.57
CA ALA A 139 -18.24 15.24 4.40
C ALA A 139 -19.03 16.54 4.44
N GLU A 140 -19.57 16.98 3.32
CA GLU A 140 -20.70 17.91 3.36
C GLU A 140 -21.83 17.19 4.11
N ALA A 141 -22.26 17.80 5.20
CA ALA A 141 -23.36 17.31 6.00
C ALA A 141 -24.61 17.20 5.11
N GLY A 142 -25.03 15.97 4.82
CA GLY A 142 -26.22 15.66 4.03
C GLY A 142 -26.03 14.87 2.75
N SER A 143 -24.80 14.66 2.23
CA SER A 143 -24.61 13.87 1.03
C SER A 143 -24.47 12.38 1.37
N ARG A 144 -25.31 11.54 0.72
CA ARG A 144 -25.24 10.08 0.83
C ARG A 144 -24.05 9.48 0.08
N LEU A 145 -23.36 10.29 -0.71
CA LEU A 145 -22.19 9.89 -1.51
C LEU A 145 -20.95 10.61 -0.98
N LYS A 146 -19.97 9.85 -0.57
CA LYS A 146 -18.61 10.34 -0.24
C LYS A 146 -17.66 9.87 -1.34
N ILE A 147 -16.91 10.82 -1.91
CA ILE A 147 -15.87 10.56 -2.90
C ILE A 147 -14.52 10.84 -2.22
N SER A 148 -13.56 9.97 -2.44
CA SER A 148 -12.20 10.11 -1.92
C SER A 148 -11.19 9.57 -2.92
N GLY A 149 -9.96 10.00 -2.85
CA GLY A 149 -8.93 9.47 -3.73
C GLY A 149 -7.52 9.85 -3.32
N ASP A 150 -6.56 9.18 -3.92
CA ASP A 150 -5.15 9.52 -3.82
C ASP A 150 -4.42 9.29 -5.14
N ILE A 151 -3.38 10.10 -5.34
CA ILE A 151 -2.42 9.92 -6.42
C ILE A 151 -1.03 9.91 -5.81
N ARG A 152 -0.19 8.95 -6.23
CA ARG A 152 1.21 8.85 -5.85
C ARG A 152 2.08 8.73 -7.10
N LEU A 153 3.09 9.56 -7.19
CA LEU A 153 4.20 9.39 -8.13
C LEU A 153 5.40 8.90 -7.34
N ARG A 154 6.03 7.80 -7.77
CA ARG A 154 7.16 7.17 -7.09
C ARG A 154 8.34 7.04 -8.03
N GLY A 155 9.50 7.54 -7.61
CA GLY A 155 10.81 7.12 -8.10
C GLY A 155 11.35 6.02 -7.21
N GLU A 156 11.82 4.93 -7.78
CA GLU A 156 12.33 3.77 -7.04
C GLU A 156 13.65 3.33 -7.63
N ALA A 157 14.69 3.27 -6.78
CA ALA A 157 16.00 2.73 -7.10
C ALA A 157 16.25 1.49 -6.25
N ILE A 158 16.53 0.36 -6.90
CA ILE A 158 16.80 -0.93 -6.29
C ILE A 158 18.25 -1.30 -6.61
N GLN A 159 19.08 -1.39 -5.59
CA GLN A 159 20.50 -1.74 -5.69
C GLN A 159 20.70 -3.17 -5.19
N GLN A 160 21.18 -4.03 -6.06
CA GLN A 160 21.46 -5.43 -5.74
C GLN A 160 22.85 -5.57 -5.12
N GLY A 161 22.97 -6.42 -4.10
CA GLY A 161 24.29 -6.72 -3.51
C GLY A 161 25.25 -7.34 -4.51
N SER A 162 26.46 -6.81 -4.62
CA SER A 162 27.49 -7.30 -5.56
C SER A 162 27.88 -8.77 -5.38
N GLY A 163 27.67 -9.29 -4.16
CA GLY A 163 27.92 -10.69 -3.82
C GLY A 163 26.70 -11.60 -3.93
N ASN A 164 25.59 -11.13 -4.49
CA ASN A 164 24.39 -11.94 -4.62
C ASN A 164 24.61 -13.17 -5.49
N THR A 165 24.00 -14.29 -5.08
CA THR A 165 24.00 -15.51 -5.86
C THR A 165 23.26 -15.28 -7.18
N PRO A 166 23.76 -15.76 -8.35
CA PRO A 166 23.06 -15.61 -9.62
C PRO A 166 21.65 -16.20 -9.59
N ALA A 167 20.72 -15.59 -10.31
CA ALA A 167 19.32 -16.04 -10.41
C ALA A 167 19.19 -17.52 -10.80
N LEU A 168 20.06 -18.00 -11.69
CA LEU A 168 20.12 -19.42 -12.09
C LEU A 168 20.31 -20.38 -10.91
N ALA A 169 21.10 -20.00 -9.90
CA ALA A 169 21.33 -20.86 -8.74
C ALA A 169 20.10 -20.93 -7.82
N TYR A 170 19.31 -19.85 -7.73
CA TYR A 170 18.01 -19.87 -7.04
C TYR A 170 16.97 -20.68 -7.81
N SER A 171 16.98 -20.56 -9.14
CA SER A 171 15.99 -21.19 -10.00
C SER A 171 16.28 -22.66 -10.30
N GLU A 172 17.48 -23.19 -10.03
CA GLU A 172 17.75 -24.63 -10.19
C GLU A 172 16.82 -25.50 -9.33
N GLY A 173 16.39 -25.01 -8.18
CA GLY A 173 15.36 -25.64 -7.36
C GLY A 173 13.92 -25.37 -7.82
N GLN A 174 13.69 -24.35 -8.63
CA GLN A 174 12.36 -23.86 -9.01
C GLN A 174 12.17 -23.75 -10.53
N ARG A 175 13.12 -24.22 -11.34
CA ARG A 175 13.15 -23.98 -12.77
C ARG A 175 12.60 -25.17 -13.55
N ASP A 176 11.64 -24.91 -14.41
CA ASP A 176 11.41 -25.71 -15.60
C ASP A 176 12.31 -25.20 -16.72
N LEU A 177 13.34 -25.97 -17.05
CA LEU A 177 14.30 -25.63 -18.11
C LEU A 177 13.65 -25.58 -19.51
N THR A 178 12.44 -26.10 -19.66
CA THR A 178 11.72 -26.14 -20.93
C THR A 178 10.86 -24.92 -21.18
N ARG A 179 10.63 -24.09 -20.15
CA ARG A 179 9.82 -22.86 -20.22
C ARG A 179 10.65 -21.63 -19.89
N ALA A 180 11.25 -21.03 -20.91
CA ALA A 180 12.00 -19.77 -20.77
C ALA A 180 11.14 -18.62 -20.19
N ALA A 181 9.82 -18.66 -20.36
CA ALA A 181 8.90 -17.66 -19.81
C ALA A 181 8.75 -17.71 -18.28
N ASP A 182 8.82 -18.90 -17.67
CA ASP A 182 8.68 -19.05 -16.22
C ASP A 182 9.89 -18.50 -15.44
N VAL A 183 11.06 -18.48 -16.08
CA VAL A 183 12.29 -17.89 -15.52
C VAL A 183 12.15 -16.38 -15.32
N TRP A 184 11.44 -15.70 -16.21
CA TRP A 184 11.24 -14.24 -16.15
C TRP A 184 10.07 -13.83 -15.26
N ALA A 185 9.14 -14.74 -14.99
CA ALA A 185 8.04 -14.54 -14.06
C ALA A 185 8.45 -14.75 -12.59
N ASP A 186 9.61 -15.38 -12.33
CA ASP A 186 10.16 -15.54 -10.99
C ASP A 186 10.65 -14.17 -10.46
N PRO A 187 10.14 -13.68 -9.33
CA PRO A 187 10.63 -12.46 -8.69
C PRO A 187 12.12 -12.53 -8.31
N ASN A 188 12.70 -13.72 -8.27
CA ASN A 188 14.13 -13.95 -8.07
C ASN A 188 14.94 -13.96 -9.37
N ALA A 189 14.33 -13.81 -10.54
CA ALA A 189 15.04 -13.89 -11.83
C ALA A 189 16.13 -12.83 -11.99
N ASN A 190 16.00 -11.68 -11.32
CA ASN A 190 17.06 -10.67 -11.25
C ASN A 190 17.58 -10.54 -9.81
N THR A 191 18.79 -11.00 -9.55
CA THR A 191 19.44 -10.90 -8.23
C THR A 191 20.70 -10.03 -8.25
N ARG A 192 21.13 -9.50 -9.40
CA ARG A 192 22.42 -8.80 -9.56
C ARG A 192 22.35 -7.48 -10.30
N GLU A 193 21.35 -7.27 -11.12
CA GLU A 193 21.22 -6.05 -11.90
C GLU A 193 20.40 -5.03 -11.13
N ASP A 194 20.95 -3.83 -10.98
CA ASP A 194 20.23 -2.69 -10.39
C ASP A 194 19.04 -2.30 -11.26
N LEU A 195 17.99 -1.79 -10.63
CA LEU A 195 16.77 -1.41 -11.30
C LEU A 195 16.30 -0.04 -10.84
N ASP A 196 16.22 0.89 -11.77
CA ASP A 196 15.58 2.19 -11.57
C ASP A 196 14.25 2.21 -12.31
N ARG A 197 13.19 2.62 -11.62
CA ARG A 197 11.86 2.72 -12.24
C ARG A 197 11.03 3.86 -11.65
N THR A 198 10.10 4.35 -12.46
CA THR A 198 9.09 5.30 -12.03
C THR A 198 7.73 4.61 -12.03
N ARG A 199 6.94 4.85 -10.99
CA ARG A 199 5.63 4.21 -10.80
C ARG A 199 4.58 5.27 -10.50
N VAL A 200 3.35 5.01 -10.91
CA VAL A 200 2.17 5.80 -10.57
C VAL A 200 1.16 4.92 -9.86
N ARG A 201 0.47 5.48 -8.88
CA ARG A 201 -0.74 4.92 -8.28
C ARG A 201 -1.82 5.99 -8.30
N ALA A 202 -3.00 5.64 -8.78
CA ALA A 202 -4.20 6.45 -8.64
C ALA A 202 -5.32 5.55 -8.08
N ARG A 203 -6.00 6.02 -7.04
CA ARG A 203 -7.15 5.35 -6.46
C ARG A 203 -8.32 6.33 -6.37
N LEU A 204 -9.52 5.88 -6.70
CA LEU A 204 -10.76 6.64 -6.62
C LEU A 204 -11.82 5.81 -5.92
N GLY A 205 -12.23 6.25 -4.75
CA GLY A 205 -13.19 5.58 -3.89
C GLY A 205 -14.53 6.27 -3.84
N PHE A 206 -15.59 5.48 -3.84
CA PHE A 206 -16.96 5.89 -3.68
C PHE A 206 -17.58 5.14 -2.49
N GLN A 207 -18.21 5.87 -1.57
CA GLN A 207 -19.01 5.30 -0.49
C GLN A 207 -20.42 5.86 -0.56
N PHE A 208 -21.40 4.96 -0.55
CA PHE A 208 -22.82 5.27 -0.60
C PHE A 208 -23.47 4.87 0.73
N ALA A 209 -24.00 5.82 1.48
CA ALA A 209 -24.90 5.54 2.59
C ALA A 209 -26.28 5.17 2.00
N VAL A 210 -26.53 3.86 1.83
CA VAL A 210 -27.80 3.34 1.29
C VAL A 210 -28.92 3.60 2.30
N THR A 211 -28.64 3.29 3.58
CA THR A 211 -29.46 3.65 4.75
C THR A 211 -28.52 4.12 5.87
N GLU A 212 -29.06 4.45 7.05
CA GLU A 212 -28.25 4.74 8.24
C GLU A 212 -27.40 3.53 8.69
N GLN A 213 -27.87 2.30 8.41
CA GLN A 213 -27.21 1.05 8.80
C GLN A 213 -26.47 0.37 7.65
N VAL A 214 -26.65 0.83 6.40
CA VAL A 214 -26.12 0.13 5.22
C VAL A 214 -25.24 1.06 4.40
N THR A 215 -23.97 0.67 4.24
CA THR A 215 -23.01 1.36 3.39
C THR A 215 -22.55 0.44 2.27
N ALA A 216 -22.54 0.92 1.03
CA ALA A 216 -21.89 0.25 -0.09
C ALA A 216 -20.63 1.02 -0.50
N GLY A 217 -19.55 0.31 -0.83
CA GLY A 217 -18.29 0.93 -1.23
C GLY A 217 -17.73 0.33 -2.52
N LEU A 218 -17.17 1.19 -3.37
CA LEU A 218 -16.43 0.84 -4.58
C LEU A 218 -15.14 1.63 -4.65
N THR A 219 -14.00 0.98 -4.89
CA THR A 219 -12.74 1.67 -5.15
C THR A 219 -12.13 1.15 -6.45
N LEU A 220 -11.77 2.06 -7.32
CA LEU A 220 -11.01 1.80 -8.54
C LEU A 220 -9.55 2.18 -8.31
N SER A 221 -8.62 1.38 -8.84
CA SER A 221 -7.19 1.65 -8.74
C SER A 221 -6.45 1.36 -10.04
N THR A 222 -5.29 1.98 -10.20
CA THR A 222 -4.28 1.52 -11.15
C THR A 222 -3.60 0.26 -10.64
N GLY A 223 -2.82 -0.41 -11.48
CA GLY A 223 -2.05 -1.61 -11.14
C GLY A 223 -2.48 -2.83 -11.94
N GLY A 224 -1.75 -3.93 -11.76
CA GLY A 224 -2.05 -5.21 -12.41
C GLY A 224 -3.20 -5.95 -11.74
N VAL A 225 -3.80 -6.88 -12.47
CA VAL A 225 -4.82 -7.81 -11.94
C VAL A 225 -4.22 -9.02 -11.22
N THR A 226 -2.89 -9.19 -11.34
CA THR A 226 -2.14 -10.29 -10.71
C THR A 226 -1.33 -9.75 -9.53
N GLY A 227 -1.32 -10.51 -8.43
CA GLY A 227 -0.67 -10.13 -7.18
C GLY A 227 -1.58 -9.27 -6.28
N PRO A 228 -1.79 -9.71 -5.03
CA PRO A 228 -2.76 -9.06 -4.14
C PRO A 228 -2.24 -7.78 -3.47
N THR A 229 -0.93 -7.52 -3.50
CA THR A 229 -0.25 -6.61 -2.57
C THR A 229 0.22 -5.28 -3.14
N SER A 230 -0.07 -4.95 -4.41
CA SER A 230 0.38 -3.67 -4.99
C SER A 230 -0.56 -3.10 -6.02
N THR A 231 -0.93 -1.84 -5.83
CA THR A 231 -1.72 -1.03 -6.78
C THR A 231 -0.86 -0.10 -7.63
N ASN A 232 0.47 -0.26 -7.58
CA ASN A 232 1.40 0.56 -8.35
C ASN A 232 1.48 0.08 -9.80
N GLN A 233 1.38 1.02 -10.74
CA GLN A 233 1.64 0.82 -12.16
C GLN A 233 3.03 1.36 -12.52
N THR A 234 3.90 0.51 -13.08
CA THR A 234 5.20 0.98 -13.60
C THR A 234 4.98 1.78 -14.88
N MET A 235 5.57 2.97 -14.94
CA MET A 235 5.51 3.85 -16.12
C MET A 235 6.40 3.28 -17.24
N ALA A 236 6.04 3.58 -18.47
CA ALA A 236 6.73 3.11 -19.68
C ALA A 236 6.81 1.57 -19.82
N SER A 237 6.07 0.82 -19.01
CA SER A 237 5.95 -0.64 -19.10
C SER A 237 4.66 -1.02 -19.82
N GLY A 238 4.76 -1.91 -20.79
CA GLY A 238 3.61 -2.59 -21.42
C GLY A 238 3.23 -3.86 -20.65
N SER A 239 2.37 -4.67 -21.23
CA SER A 239 2.09 -6.01 -20.71
C SER A 239 3.32 -6.92 -20.89
N ASN A 240 3.59 -7.80 -19.92
CA ASN A 240 4.69 -8.76 -19.96
C ASN A 240 6.09 -8.13 -20.18
N GLN A 241 6.38 -7.01 -19.51
CA GLN A 241 7.66 -6.30 -19.57
C GLN A 241 8.05 -5.77 -20.97
N THR A 242 7.12 -5.71 -21.90
CA THR A 242 7.34 -5.04 -23.19
C THR A 242 7.37 -3.52 -23.00
N PRO A 243 8.04 -2.74 -23.87
CA PRO A 243 8.02 -1.29 -23.83
C PRO A 243 6.58 -0.74 -23.95
N GLY A 244 6.23 0.22 -23.09
CA GLY A 244 4.86 0.74 -23.01
C GLY A 244 4.52 1.78 -24.07
N TYR A 245 5.48 2.53 -24.57
CA TYR A 245 5.29 3.60 -25.58
C TYR A 245 4.07 4.51 -25.34
N PHE A 246 3.89 4.97 -24.07
CA PHE A 246 2.73 5.77 -23.64
C PHE A 246 1.36 5.07 -23.70
N ASN A 247 1.34 3.74 -23.63
CA ASN A 247 0.10 2.99 -23.52
C ASN A 247 -0.72 3.43 -22.29
N LYS A 248 -2.04 3.37 -22.43
CA LYS A 248 -2.98 3.65 -21.35
C LYS A 248 -2.90 2.57 -20.26
N TYR A 249 -3.11 2.97 -19.02
CA TYR A 249 -3.18 2.03 -17.89
C TYR A 249 -4.59 1.45 -17.74
N ALA A 250 -4.66 0.20 -17.29
CA ALA A 250 -5.92 -0.41 -16.89
C ALA A 250 -6.37 0.15 -15.54
N LEU A 251 -7.69 0.22 -15.34
CA LEU A 251 -8.31 0.43 -14.04
C LEU A 251 -8.86 -0.90 -13.53
N THR A 252 -8.57 -1.20 -12.28
CA THR A 252 -9.02 -2.42 -11.60
C THR A 252 -9.98 -2.10 -10.48
N VAL A 253 -10.89 -3.02 -10.15
CA VAL A 253 -11.74 -2.92 -8.97
C VAL A 253 -10.90 -3.38 -7.77
N ASP A 254 -10.49 -2.44 -6.96
CA ASP A 254 -9.66 -2.69 -5.78
C ASP A 254 -10.51 -3.05 -4.55
N LYS A 255 -11.67 -2.39 -4.37
CA LYS A 255 -12.68 -2.72 -3.34
C LYS A 255 -14.08 -2.70 -3.95
N ALA A 256 -14.93 -3.64 -3.54
CA ALA A 256 -16.36 -3.66 -3.85
C ALA A 256 -17.08 -4.42 -2.72
N PHE A 257 -17.79 -3.71 -1.85
CA PHE A 257 -18.35 -4.30 -0.64
C PHE A 257 -19.67 -3.67 -0.21
N VAL A 258 -20.39 -4.41 0.62
CA VAL A 258 -21.50 -3.89 1.42
C VAL A 258 -21.17 -4.11 2.89
N ALA A 259 -21.40 -3.07 3.70
CA ALA A 259 -21.26 -3.13 5.14
C ALA A 259 -22.59 -2.80 5.83
N LEU A 260 -22.90 -3.56 6.87
CA LEU A 260 -24.09 -3.42 7.70
C LEU A 260 -23.66 -3.05 9.12
N GLU A 261 -24.29 -2.07 9.71
CA GLU A 261 -24.10 -1.67 11.12
C GLU A 261 -25.43 -1.85 11.90
N PRO A 262 -25.83 -3.12 12.20
CA PRO A 262 -27.12 -3.41 12.82
C PRO A 262 -27.20 -2.93 14.26
N LEU A 263 -26.06 -2.80 14.93
CA LEU A 263 -25.89 -2.32 16.30
C LEU A 263 -24.71 -1.34 16.34
N ARG A 264 -24.76 -0.39 17.27
CA ARG A 264 -23.62 0.53 17.48
C ARG A 264 -22.36 -0.26 17.81
N GLY A 265 -21.31 -0.03 17.02
CA GLY A 265 -20.01 -0.68 17.17
C GLY A 265 -19.87 -2.02 16.47
N LEU A 266 -20.96 -2.67 15.99
CA LEU A 266 -20.92 -3.90 15.21
C LEU A 266 -21.00 -3.59 13.72
N ARG A 267 -19.96 -3.96 12.97
CA ARG A 267 -19.92 -3.85 11.51
C ARG A 267 -19.77 -5.24 10.90
N LEU A 268 -20.68 -5.59 10.00
CA LEU A 268 -20.64 -6.80 9.18
C LEU A 268 -20.30 -6.38 7.76
N SER A 269 -19.24 -6.94 7.18
CA SER A 269 -18.78 -6.60 5.82
C SER A 269 -18.81 -7.84 4.93
N GLY A 270 -19.23 -7.67 3.68
CA GLY A 270 -19.22 -8.71 2.66
C GLY A 270 -18.76 -8.17 1.31
N GLY A 271 -17.95 -8.93 0.59
CA GLY A 271 -17.34 -8.56 -0.69
C GLY A 271 -15.83 -8.42 -0.59
N ARG A 272 -15.27 -7.44 -1.32
CA ARG A 272 -13.83 -7.11 -1.26
C ARG A 272 -13.65 -5.76 -0.56
N PHE A 273 -13.04 -5.77 0.62
CA PHE A 273 -12.95 -4.63 1.53
C PHE A 273 -11.58 -4.51 2.19
N ALA A 274 -11.30 -3.38 2.84
CA ALA A 274 -10.05 -3.13 3.55
C ALA A 274 -9.82 -4.15 4.67
N ASN A 275 -8.56 -4.39 5.01
CA ASN A 275 -8.15 -5.29 6.10
C ASN A 275 -8.93 -4.97 7.40
N PRO A 276 -9.71 -5.92 7.97
CA PRO A 276 -10.47 -5.72 9.20
C PRO A 276 -9.66 -5.96 10.48
N PHE A 277 -8.38 -6.32 10.36
CA PHE A 277 -7.50 -6.67 11.47
C PHE A 277 -6.48 -5.57 11.75
N MET A 278 -6.15 -5.37 13.01
CA MET A 278 -4.97 -4.59 13.40
C MET A 278 -3.72 -5.42 13.12
N GLY A 279 -2.74 -4.84 12.47
CA GLY A 279 -1.47 -5.49 12.14
C GLY A 279 -0.50 -4.51 11.50
N THR A 280 0.64 -5.02 11.06
CA THR A 280 1.64 -4.29 10.30
C THR A 280 1.89 -4.94 8.94
N ASP A 281 2.76 -4.33 8.12
CA ASP A 281 3.19 -4.91 6.84
C ASP A 281 4.11 -6.13 7.00
N LEU A 282 4.35 -6.58 8.24
CA LEU A 282 5.01 -7.85 8.53
C LEU A 282 4.13 -9.03 8.07
N VAL A 283 2.83 -8.98 8.40
CA VAL A 283 1.85 -10.03 8.07
C VAL A 283 1.02 -9.64 6.85
N TRP A 284 0.48 -8.40 6.83
CA TRP A 284 -0.45 -7.93 5.80
C TRP A 284 0.08 -6.69 5.09
N ALA A 285 0.31 -6.78 3.79
CA ALA A 285 0.70 -5.62 3.00
C ALA A 285 -0.34 -4.48 3.07
N ASP A 286 0.12 -3.23 3.11
CA ASP A 286 -0.74 -2.04 3.25
C ASP A 286 -1.82 -1.91 2.15
N ASP A 287 -1.50 -2.37 0.93
CA ASP A 287 -2.42 -2.30 -0.22
C ASP A 287 -3.31 -3.56 -0.37
N LEU A 288 -3.22 -4.53 0.58
CA LEU A 288 -4.01 -5.77 0.53
C LEU A 288 -5.46 -5.51 0.95
N ASN A 289 -6.41 -5.94 0.13
CA ASN A 289 -7.83 -5.98 0.47
C ASN A 289 -8.31 -7.41 0.60
N PHE A 290 -9.13 -7.66 1.62
CA PHE A 290 -9.69 -8.98 1.92
C PHE A 290 -10.96 -9.22 1.11
N GLU A 291 -11.15 -10.46 0.65
CA GLU A 291 -12.34 -10.87 -0.10
C GLU A 291 -13.07 -11.99 0.66
N GLY A 292 -14.32 -11.73 1.03
CA GLY A 292 -15.11 -12.67 1.84
C GLY A 292 -16.10 -11.97 2.77
N PHE A 293 -16.18 -12.46 4.00
CA PHE A 293 -17.08 -11.95 5.04
C PHE A 293 -16.32 -11.70 6.33
N ALA A 294 -16.60 -10.55 6.96
CA ALA A 294 -16.02 -10.21 8.26
C ALA A 294 -17.05 -9.54 9.15
N ALA A 295 -16.88 -9.75 10.47
CA ALA A 295 -17.56 -9.03 11.54
C ALA A 295 -16.51 -8.33 12.38
N SER A 296 -16.70 -7.05 12.67
CA SER A 296 -15.86 -6.27 13.58
C SER A 296 -16.73 -5.60 14.62
N TYR A 297 -16.31 -5.67 15.88
CA TYR A 297 -17.03 -5.09 17.00
C TYR A 297 -16.11 -4.23 17.85
N LYS A 298 -16.54 -2.99 18.15
CA LYS A 298 -15.86 -2.08 19.06
C LYS A 298 -16.78 -1.77 20.23
N MET A 299 -16.29 -2.06 21.45
CA MET A 299 -17.03 -1.91 22.69
C MET A 299 -16.31 -0.91 23.60
N PRO A 300 -16.91 0.25 23.91
CA PRO A 300 -16.41 1.10 25.00
C PRO A 300 -16.59 0.36 26.31
N LEU A 301 -15.53 0.23 27.11
CA LEU A 301 -15.55 -0.39 28.43
C LEU A 301 -15.72 0.67 29.51
N ASP A 302 -14.97 1.77 29.40
CA ASP A 302 -15.11 2.99 30.20
C ASP A 302 -14.61 4.21 29.43
N SER A 303 -14.28 5.31 30.12
CA SER A 303 -13.79 6.55 29.51
C SER A 303 -12.37 6.44 28.92
N GLN A 304 -11.57 5.46 29.36
CA GLN A 304 -10.17 5.27 28.96
C GLN A 304 -9.96 3.98 28.17
N TRP A 305 -10.81 2.97 28.35
CA TRP A 305 -10.64 1.66 27.76
C TRP A 305 -11.73 1.35 26.73
N SER A 306 -11.33 0.82 25.60
CA SER A 306 -12.24 0.16 24.67
C SER A 306 -11.67 -1.20 24.23
N GLY A 307 -12.54 -2.19 24.17
CA GLY A 307 -12.25 -3.48 23.55
C GLY A 307 -12.61 -3.46 22.08
N PHE A 308 -11.95 -4.30 21.28
CA PHE A 308 -12.37 -4.56 19.92
C PHE A 308 -12.13 -6.03 19.58
N ALA A 309 -12.94 -6.55 18.67
CA ALA A 309 -12.78 -7.88 18.12
C ALA A 309 -13.12 -7.88 16.64
N SER A 310 -12.43 -8.71 15.87
CA SER A 310 -12.72 -8.95 14.46
C SER A 310 -12.64 -10.44 14.17
N ALA A 311 -13.57 -10.96 13.35
CA ALA A 311 -13.53 -12.32 12.86
C ALA A 311 -13.94 -12.34 11.38
N GLY A 312 -13.42 -13.28 10.60
CA GLY A 312 -13.75 -13.37 9.19
C GLY A 312 -13.44 -14.72 8.57
N TRP A 313 -14.08 -14.96 7.44
CA TRP A 313 -13.83 -16.09 6.56
C TRP A 313 -13.65 -15.61 5.13
N PHE A 314 -12.53 -16.00 4.51
CA PHE A 314 -12.05 -15.48 3.25
C PHE A 314 -11.72 -16.64 2.31
N PRO A 315 -12.52 -16.90 1.26
CA PRO A 315 -12.21 -17.92 0.26
C PRO A 315 -10.99 -17.49 -0.56
N LEU A 316 -9.95 -18.31 -0.59
CA LEU A 316 -8.77 -18.12 -1.44
C LEU A 316 -8.92 -18.85 -2.77
N SER A 317 -9.64 -19.96 -2.80
CA SER A 317 -10.13 -20.60 -4.02
C SER A 317 -11.35 -21.47 -3.71
N PHE A 318 -12.30 -21.52 -4.65
CA PHE A 318 -13.40 -22.49 -4.58
C PHE A 318 -12.95 -23.82 -5.20
N LYS A 319 -13.61 -24.91 -4.77
CA LYS A 319 -13.37 -26.23 -5.31
C LYS A 319 -13.85 -26.29 -6.76
N ALA A 320 -12.91 -26.39 -7.71
CA ALA A 320 -13.22 -26.67 -9.10
C ALA A 320 -13.26 -28.18 -9.37
N PRO A 321 -13.88 -28.64 -10.48
CA PRO A 321 -13.80 -30.01 -10.92
C PRO A 321 -12.34 -30.47 -11.02
N GLY A 322 -12.00 -31.58 -10.37
CA GLY A 322 -10.62 -32.08 -10.31
C GLY A 322 -9.75 -31.53 -9.17
N GLN A 323 -10.15 -30.47 -8.47
CA GLN A 323 -9.45 -29.99 -7.27
C GLN A 323 -9.83 -30.79 -6.02
N SER A 324 -8.83 -31.05 -5.15
CA SER A 324 -9.01 -31.88 -3.96
C SER A 324 -9.76 -31.15 -2.84
N SER A 325 -9.55 -29.83 -2.70
CA SER A 325 -10.10 -29.05 -1.60
C SER A 325 -10.29 -27.58 -1.99
N GLN A 326 -11.21 -26.92 -1.30
CA GLN A 326 -11.32 -25.47 -1.23
C GLN A 326 -10.17 -24.95 -0.38
N ARG A 327 -9.65 -23.77 -0.73
CA ARG A 327 -8.69 -23.04 0.10
C ARG A 327 -9.39 -21.85 0.75
N SER A 328 -9.15 -21.63 2.03
CA SER A 328 -9.72 -20.51 2.75
C SER A 328 -8.83 -20.06 3.89
N LEU A 329 -8.99 -18.81 4.26
CA LEU A 329 -8.47 -18.23 5.49
C LEU A 329 -9.64 -18.01 6.44
N THR A 330 -9.52 -18.50 7.68
CA THR A 330 -10.37 -18.13 8.81
C THR A 330 -9.54 -17.33 9.78
N ALA A 331 -10.05 -16.19 10.22
CA ALA A 331 -9.29 -15.29 11.07
C ALA A 331 -10.13 -14.79 12.23
N ILE A 332 -9.49 -14.65 13.40
CA ILE A 332 -10.07 -14.03 14.57
C ILE A 332 -9.02 -13.15 15.25
N GLN A 333 -9.44 -11.98 15.74
CA GLN A 333 -8.59 -11.06 16.50
C GLN A 333 -9.38 -10.47 17.64
N GLY A 334 -8.74 -10.29 18.79
CA GLY A 334 -9.22 -9.52 19.93
C GLY A 334 -8.17 -8.52 20.38
N GLY A 335 -8.60 -7.37 20.87
CA GLY A 335 -7.67 -6.33 21.30
C GLY A 335 -8.29 -5.29 22.23
N VAL A 336 -7.42 -4.44 22.74
CA VAL A 336 -7.76 -3.33 23.63
C VAL A 336 -7.10 -2.05 23.15
N ASP A 337 -7.77 -0.92 23.38
CA ASP A 337 -7.28 0.43 23.17
C ASP A 337 -7.41 1.17 24.50
N TRP A 338 -6.28 1.51 25.11
CA TRP A 338 -6.19 2.21 26.38
C TRP A 338 -5.67 3.63 26.18
N GLN A 339 -6.48 4.61 26.54
CA GLN A 339 -6.11 6.01 26.56
C GLN A 339 -5.72 6.40 27.98
N PHE A 340 -4.56 7.03 28.16
CA PHE A 340 -4.04 7.29 29.50
C PHE A 340 -3.35 8.64 29.62
N GLY A 341 -3.24 9.11 30.85
CA GLY A 341 -2.62 10.40 31.17
C GLY A 341 -3.51 11.59 30.88
N THR A 342 -2.94 12.77 31.01
CA THR A 342 -3.60 14.06 30.74
C THR A 342 -3.47 14.49 29.27
N ARG A 343 -2.53 13.89 28.53
CA ARG A 343 -2.32 14.06 27.11
C ARG A 343 -3.00 12.90 26.35
N PRO A 344 -3.25 13.03 25.05
CA PRO A 344 -3.89 11.97 24.26
C PRO A 344 -2.95 10.78 23.98
N ASN A 345 -2.34 10.21 25.05
CA ASN A 345 -1.55 9.00 24.93
C ASN A 345 -2.46 7.78 24.72
N ALA A 346 -2.02 6.82 23.93
CA ALA A 346 -2.78 5.61 23.67
C ALA A 346 -1.86 4.38 23.57
N LEU A 347 -2.30 3.28 24.14
CA LEU A 347 -1.72 1.95 23.92
C LEU A 347 -2.78 1.07 23.30
N LYS A 348 -2.52 0.57 22.11
CA LYS A 348 -3.39 -0.37 21.40
C LYS A 348 -2.66 -1.71 21.27
N MET A 349 -3.32 -2.81 21.63
CA MET A 349 -2.76 -4.16 21.53
C MET A 349 -3.82 -5.10 20.97
N ALA A 350 -3.36 -6.07 20.17
CA ALA A 350 -4.21 -7.11 19.62
C ALA A 350 -3.48 -8.45 19.55
N VAL A 351 -4.25 -9.52 19.70
CA VAL A 351 -3.83 -10.90 19.41
C VAL A 351 -4.73 -11.43 18.33
N ALA A 352 -4.16 -12.03 17.29
CA ALA A 352 -4.90 -12.61 16.18
C ALA A 352 -4.44 -14.06 15.91
N LEU A 353 -5.36 -14.84 15.37
CA LEU A 353 -5.09 -16.17 14.80
C LEU A 353 -5.61 -16.17 13.36
N TYR A 354 -4.73 -16.50 12.43
CA TYR A 354 -5.00 -16.60 10.99
C TYR A 354 -4.76 -18.05 10.56
N ASP A 355 -5.83 -18.81 10.32
CA ASP A 355 -5.78 -20.23 10.00
C ASP A 355 -6.10 -20.49 8.53
N TYR A 356 -5.13 -21.08 7.80
CA TYR A 356 -5.24 -21.36 6.39
C TYR A 356 -5.59 -22.82 6.13
N SER A 357 -6.76 -23.06 5.59
CA SER A 357 -7.22 -24.41 5.23
C SER A 357 -6.94 -24.75 3.76
N GLY A 358 -6.49 -25.97 3.53
CA GLY A 358 -6.30 -26.53 2.19
C GLY A 358 -5.14 -25.94 1.38
N ILE A 359 -4.19 -25.23 2.04
CA ILE A 359 -3.13 -24.48 1.34
C ILE A 359 -1.86 -25.30 1.11
N GLU A 360 -1.62 -26.34 1.89
CA GLU A 360 -0.44 -27.19 1.76
C GLU A 360 -0.36 -27.87 0.38
N GLY A 361 0.86 -28.01 -0.14
CA GLY A 361 1.15 -28.82 -1.31
C GLY A 361 0.95 -30.31 -1.04
N ILE A 362 0.34 -31.00 -1.98
CA ILE A 362 0.14 -32.46 -1.96
C ILE A 362 0.88 -33.05 -3.17
N LYS A 363 1.84 -33.98 -2.92
CA LYS A 363 2.53 -34.69 -4.01
C LYS A 363 1.50 -35.48 -4.80
N GLU A 364 1.46 -35.28 -6.09
CA GLU A 364 0.61 -36.05 -6.99
C GLU A 364 1.16 -37.47 -7.16
N THR A 365 0.33 -38.45 -6.87
CA THR A 365 0.62 -39.83 -7.15
C THR A 365 0.12 -40.15 -8.54
N THR A 366 0.94 -40.86 -9.31
CA THR A 366 0.75 -41.44 -10.63
C THR A 366 -0.67 -41.39 -11.21
N LEU A 367 -1.02 -40.30 -11.88
CA LEU A 367 -2.17 -40.23 -12.76
C LEU A 367 -1.62 -40.14 -14.19
N ASP A 368 -2.01 -41.10 -15.03
CA ASP A 368 -1.77 -40.98 -16.44
C ASP A 368 -2.58 -39.79 -16.98
N LYS A 369 -1.89 -38.69 -17.23
CA LYS A 369 -2.50 -37.44 -17.72
C LYS A 369 -3.19 -37.59 -19.07
N SER A 370 -2.81 -38.62 -19.84
CA SER A 370 -3.43 -38.94 -21.12
C SER A 370 -4.89 -39.42 -20.98
N LEU A 371 -5.26 -39.91 -19.81
CA LEU A 371 -6.61 -40.41 -19.50
C LEU A 371 -7.52 -39.36 -18.84
N VAL A 372 -7.00 -38.21 -18.43
CA VAL A 372 -7.78 -37.17 -17.73
C VAL A 372 -7.89 -35.93 -18.60
N ARG A 373 -9.08 -35.73 -19.15
CA ARG A 373 -9.43 -34.48 -19.84
C ARG A 373 -9.47 -33.34 -18.81
N ASP A 374 -8.80 -32.20 -19.09
CA ASP A 374 -8.75 -31.04 -18.23
C ASP A 374 -8.04 -31.28 -16.87
N TYR A 375 -6.87 -31.91 -16.91
CA TYR A 375 -6.04 -32.10 -15.73
C TYR A 375 -5.63 -30.75 -15.09
N VAL A 376 -6.08 -30.53 -13.86
CA VAL A 376 -5.70 -29.37 -13.04
C VAL A 376 -4.83 -29.82 -11.89
N VAL A 377 -3.67 -29.18 -11.71
CA VAL A 377 -2.78 -29.43 -10.56
C VAL A 377 -3.48 -28.99 -9.28
N ARG A 378 -3.78 -29.96 -8.42
CA ARG A 378 -4.76 -29.82 -7.32
C ARG A 378 -4.31 -28.93 -6.17
N SER A 379 -3.00 -28.79 -5.93
CA SER A 379 -2.44 -28.10 -4.77
C SER A 379 -1.34 -27.11 -5.14
N GLU A 380 -1.32 -26.65 -6.38
CA GLU A 380 -0.33 -25.68 -6.83
C GLU A 380 -0.42 -24.36 -6.07
N TYR A 381 0.74 -23.85 -5.63
CA TYR A 381 0.92 -22.50 -5.15
C TYR A 381 1.45 -21.64 -6.30
N GLY A 382 0.53 -21.01 -7.04
CA GLY A 382 0.79 -20.42 -8.37
C GLY A 382 1.67 -19.19 -8.34
N SER A 383 2.44 -18.99 -9.41
CA SER A 383 3.34 -17.83 -9.56
C SER A 383 2.62 -16.48 -9.68
N GLY A 384 1.32 -16.47 -9.98
CA GLY A 384 0.56 -15.23 -10.19
C GLY A 384 0.31 -14.41 -8.92
N TYR A 385 0.42 -15.00 -7.75
CA TYR A 385 0.19 -14.32 -6.46
C TYR A 385 1.30 -14.54 -5.43
N ARG A 386 2.11 -15.60 -5.53
CA ARG A 386 3.26 -15.81 -4.64
C ARG A 386 4.33 -14.75 -4.87
N GLN A 387 5.00 -14.35 -3.81
CA GLN A 387 6.18 -13.52 -3.90
C GLN A 387 7.43 -14.41 -3.84
N ARG A 388 8.10 -14.49 -2.70
CA ARG A 388 9.24 -15.37 -2.47
C ARG A 388 9.43 -15.63 -0.99
N GLY A 389 10.18 -16.69 -0.68
CA GLY A 389 10.68 -16.98 0.65
C GLY A 389 10.03 -18.18 1.30
N ASN A 390 8.73 -18.43 1.07
CA ASN A 390 8.13 -19.66 1.57
C ASN A 390 8.79 -20.90 1.00
N THR A 391 8.91 -21.96 1.80
CA THR A 391 9.52 -23.20 1.40
C THR A 391 8.57 -23.99 0.50
N LEU A 392 9.02 -24.22 -0.74
CA LEU A 392 8.27 -24.93 -1.77
C LEU A 392 8.87 -26.30 -2.06
N PHE A 393 8.05 -27.21 -2.57
CA PHE A 393 8.51 -28.49 -3.12
C PHE A 393 7.74 -28.80 -4.41
N ARG A 394 8.35 -29.61 -5.28
CA ARG A 394 7.72 -30.07 -6.50
C ARG A 394 6.59 -31.04 -6.20
N ILE A 395 5.38 -30.72 -6.66
CA ILE A 395 4.18 -31.52 -6.39
C ILE A 395 3.78 -32.44 -7.56
N ASN A 396 4.15 -32.10 -8.79
CA ASN A 396 3.81 -32.95 -9.92
C ASN A 396 4.60 -34.29 -9.92
N SER A 397 4.02 -35.29 -10.57
CA SER A 397 4.64 -36.62 -10.73
C SER A 397 5.87 -36.55 -11.61
N ASP A 398 6.82 -37.51 -11.45
CA ASP A 398 8.02 -37.63 -12.28
C ASP A 398 7.73 -38.37 -13.60
N MET A 399 6.49 -38.32 -14.11
CA MET A 399 6.10 -39.07 -15.31
C MET A 399 6.65 -38.45 -16.59
N ALA A 400 6.98 -39.28 -17.54
CA ALA A 400 7.37 -38.87 -18.89
C ALA A 400 6.24 -38.06 -19.52
N GLY A 401 6.55 -36.82 -19.94
CA GLY A 401 5.58 -35.87 -20.49
C GLY A 401 5.22 -34.68 -19.57
N ASP A 402 5.64 -34.66 -18.32
CA ASP A 402 5.55 -33.48 -17.44
C ASP A 402 6.63 -32.46 -17.82
N THR A 403 6.26 -31.47 -18.61
CA THR A 403 7.15 -30.40 -19.11
C THR A 403 7.24 -29.20 -18.17
N ALA A 404 6.35 -29.10 -17.15
CA ALA A 404 6.28 -28.00 -16.21
C ALA A 404 6.51 -28.48 -14.77
N THR A 405 7.23 -27.70 -13.99
CA THR A 405 7.35 -27.92 -12.54
C THR A 405 6.25 -27.14 -11.82
N ASN A 406 5.37 -27.88 -11.12
CA ASN A 406 4.34 -27.27 -10.28
C ASN A 406 4.78 -27.29 -8.82
N TRP A 407 4.67 -26.16 -8.17
CA TRP A 407 5.17 -25.95 -6.81
C TRP A 407 4.03 -25.90 -5.81
N GLY A 408 4.20 -26.56 -4.67
CA GLY A 408 3.30 -26.49 -3.52
C GLY A 408 4.05 -26.09 -2.27
N LEU A 409 3.32 -25.54 -1.30
CA LEU A 409 3.86 -25.15 0.00
C LEU A 409 4.28 -26.40 0.78
N ALA A 410 5.49 -26.38 1.34
CA ALA A 410 6.03 -27.51 2.09
C ALA A 410 5.52 -27.56 3.54
N SER A 411 4.98 -26.45 4.07
CA SER A 411 4.37 -26.33 5.39
C SER A 411 2.92 -25.89 5.29
N GLY A 412 2.14 -26.15 6.33
CA GLY A 412 0.86 -25.47 6.57
C GLY A 412 1.07 -24.14 7.25
N PHE A 413 0.00 -23.35 7.37
CA PHE A 413 0.03 -22.03 7.98
C PHE A 413 -1.16 -21.86 8.93
N SER A 414 -0.85 -21.61 10.21
CA SER A 414 -1.75 -21.16 11.25
C SER A 414 -0.99 -20.11 12.06
N GLU A 415 -1.19 -18.83 11.74
CA GLU A 415 -0.35 -17.73 12.19
C GLU A 415 -0.94 -17.12 13.47
N LEU A 416 -0.19 -17.19 14.58
CA LEU A 416 -0.48 -16.44 15.80
C LEU A 416 0.29 -15.14 15.78
N ASP A 417 -0.45 -14.02 15.83
CA ASP A 417 0.08 -12.67 15.67
C ASP A 417 -0.22 -11.80 16.89
N LEU A 418 0.79 -11.09 17.40
CA LEU A 418 0.69 -10.14 18.50
C LEU A 418 1.18 -8.78 18.03
N THR A 419 0.27 -7.82 17.90
CA THR A 419 0.57 -6.45 17.51
C THR A 419 0.35 -5.49 18.68
N ALA A 420 1.28 -4.54 18.89
CA ALA A 420 1.16 -3.47 19.88
C ALA A 420 1.61 -2.15 19.29
N ALA A 421 0.92 -1.07 19.66
CA ALA A 421 1.28 0.29 19.27
C ALA A 421 1.06 1.25 20.44
N LEU A 422 2.15 1.89 20.87
CA LEU A 422 2.17 2.91 21.91
C LEU A 422 2.35 4.28 21.27
N ASP A 423 1.36 5.15 21.42
CA ASP A 423 1.37 6.53 20.97
C ASP A 423 1.52 7.46 22.17
N LEU A 424 2.62 8.18 22.24
CA LEU A 424 2.95 9.13 23.29
C LEU A 424 2.90 10.55 22.72
N ALA A 425 1.92 11.33 23.16
CA ALA A 425 1.84 12.74 22.83
C ALA A 425 2.91 13.52 23.61
N LEU A 426 3.75 14.24 22.90
CA LEU A 426 4.82 15.08 23.44
C LEU A 426 4.38 16.54 23.51
N ASP A 427 5.33 17.47 23.69
CA ASP A 427 5.01 18.90 23.67
C ASP A 427 4.69 19.35 22.24
N GLY A 428 3.66 20.20 22.12
CA GLY A 428 3.14 20.66 20.83
C GLY A 428 2.42 19.52 20.06
N PRO A 429 2.51 19.49 18.71
CA PRO A 429 1.82 18.51 17.88
C PRO A 429 2.60 17.23 17.67
N PHE A 430 3.71 17.03 18.38
CA PHE A 430 4.61 15.91 18.16
C PHE A 430 4.22 14.68 18.96
N HIS A 431 4.39 13.54 18.35
CA HIS A 431 4.17 12.23 18.94
C HIS A 431 5.39 11.33 18.78
N LEU A 432 5.59 10.44 19.74
CA LEU A 432 6.46 9.27 19.60
C LEU A 432 5.57 8.03 19.54
N VAL A 433 5.56 7.37 18.38
CA VAL A 433 4.80 6.13 18.19
C VAL A 433 5.77 4.97 18.12
N LEU A 434 5.62 4.02 19.05
CA LEU A 434 6.37 2.77 19.06
C LEU A 434 5.42 1.65 18.63
N THR A 435 5.81 0.88 17.60
CA THR A 435 5.04 -0.25 17.10
C THR A 435 5.88 -1.51 17.20
N GLY A 436 5.30 -2.57 17.74
CA GLY A 436 5.85 -3.91 17.78
C GLY A 436 4.86 -4.90 17.18
N ASP A 437 5.38 -5.88 16.46
CA ASP A 437 4.60 -6.95 15.86
C ASP A 437 5.40 -8.24 15.91
N VAL A 438 4.80 -9.34 16.34
CA VAL A 438 5.43 -10.65 16.45
C VAL A 438 4.45 -11.71 15.97
N VAL A 439 4.86 -12.49 14.98
CA VAL A 439 4.05 -13.56 14.40
C VAL A 439 4.80 -14.89 14.45
N THR A 440 4.09 -15.98 14.73
CA THR A 440 4.63 -17.34 14.63
C THR A 440 3.63 -18.26 13.96
N ASN A 441 4.15 -19.15 13.11
CA ASN A 441 3.35 -20.16 12.42
C ASN A 441 3.24 -21.43 13.25
N LEU A 442 2.08 -21.69 13.82
CA LEU A 442 1.81 -22.83 14.70
C LEU A 442 1.71 -24.18 13.94
N ASP A 443 1.42 -24.15 12.62
CA ASP A 443 1.38 -25.35 11.77
C ASP A 443 2.72 -25.58 11.01
N PHE A 444 3.78 -24.91 11.46
CA PHE A 444 5.11 -25.12 10.93
C PHE A 444 5.63 -26.52 11.26
N GLY A 445 6.08 -27.24 10.24
CA GLY A 445 6.57 -28.60 10.42
C GLY A 445 7.94 -28.85 9.79
N SER A 446 9.04 -28.60 10.50
CA SER A 446 10.41 -28.81 10.01
C SER A 446 10.66 -30.25 9.47
N SER A 447 10.16 -31.26 10.17
CA SER A 447 10.22 -32.66 9.73
C SER A 447 9.37 -32.93 8.48
N LYS A 448 8.24 -32.25 8.32
CA LYS A 448 7.37 -32.29 7.16
C LYS A 448 8.10 -31.68 5.95
N ILE A 449 8.69 -30.49 6.15
CA ILE A 449 9.50 -29.80 5.15
C ILE A 449 10.67 -30.68 4.69
N LYS A 450 11.47 -31.21 5.63
CA LYS A 450 12.61 -32.07 5.31
C LYS A 450 12.22 -33.28 4.46
N ARG A 451 11.10 -33.92 4.78
CA ARG A 451 10.59 -35.07 4.02
C ARG A 451 10.12 -34.70 2.62
N ARG A 452 9.41 -33.56 2.48
CA ARG A 452 8.82 -33.10 1.22
C ARG A 452 9.87 -32.56 0.24
N THR A 453 10.88 -31.88 0.76
CA THR A 453 11.96 -31.26 -0.04
C THR A 453 13.12 -32.20 -0.33
N GLY A 454 13.08 -33.46 0.13
CA GLY A 454 14.17 -34.40 -0.08
C GLY A 454 15.39 -34.17 0.80
N GLY A 455 15.24 -33.46 1.95
CA GLY A 455 16.32 -33.35 2.93
C GLY A 455 16.66 -31.92 3.36
N LEU A 456 15.96 -30.88 2.87
CA LEU A 456 16.19 -29.51 3.32
C LEU A 456 15.93 -29.39 4.82
N SER A 457 16.94 -28.94 5.55
CA SER A 457 16.79 -28.50 6.93
C SER A 457 16.64 -26.99 6.93
N VAL A 458 15.51 -26.49 7.39
CA VAL A 458 15.27 -25.05 7.60
C VAL A 458 15.89 -24.63 8.95
N SER A 459 16.34 -23.39 9.04
CA SER A 459 16.95 -22.87 10.26
C SER A 459 15.93 -22.68 11.38
N ASP A 460 16.40 -22.67 12.61
CA ASP A 460 15.57 -22.33 13.77
C ASP A 460 14.97 -20.93 13.63
N GLY A 461 13.68 -20.78 13.93
CA GLY A 461 12.93 -19.54 13.79
C GLY A 461 12.55 -19.19 12.34
N SER A 462 12.53 -20.19 11.42
CA SER A 462 11.91 -20.02 10.10
C SER A 462 10.39 -19.82 10.16
N ASP A 463 9.78 -20.19 11.27
CA ASP A 463 8.37 -20.01 11.64
C ASP A 463 8.08 -18.70 12.39
N LEU A 464 9.12 -17.87 12.65
CA LEU A 464 9.01 -16.67 13.48
C LEU A 464 9.29 -15.40 12.66
N GLY A 465 8.43 -14.41 12.84
CA GLY A 465 8.62 -13.04 12.34
C GLY A 465 8.46 -12.02 13.45
N TYR A 466 9.19 -10.89 13.36
CA TYR A 466 8.97 -9.72 14.22
C TYR A 466 9.37 -8.42 13.53
N LEU A 467 8.70 -7.35 13.96
CA LEU A 467 8.95 -5.99 13.53
C LEU A 467 8.93 -5.05 14.76
N VAL A 468 9.90 -4.14 14.81
CA VAL A 468 9.88 -3.02 15.76
C VAL A 468 10.09 -1.74 14.97
N LYS A 469 9.24 -0.74 15.21
CA LYS A 469 9.27 0.56 14.54
C LYS A 469 9.09 1.69 15.56
N ALA A 470 9.90 2.72 15.44
CA ALA A 470 9.73 3.99 16.15
C ALA A 470 9.48 5.10 15.12
N GLN A 471 8.46 5.91 15.35
CA GLN A 471 8.14 7.10 14.55
C GLN A 471 8.08 8.31 15.47
N PHE A 472 8.75 9.39 15.07
CA PHE A 472 8.74 10.66 15.76
C PHE A 472 8.29 11.77 14.82
N GLY A 473 7.46 12.69 15.32
CA GLY A 473 6.93 13.82 14.57
C GLY A 473 5.42 13.90 14.63
N MET A 474 4.80 14.46 13.62
CA MET A 474 3.34 14.53 13.53
C MET A 474 2.76 13.17 13.14
N PRO A 475 1.70 12.68 13.82
CA PRO A 475 1.11 11.37 13.52
C PRO A 475 0.51 11.31 12.11
N VAL A 476 0.02 12.43 11.60
CA VAL A 476 -0.58 12.55 10.25
C VAL A 476 0.02 13.77 9.54
N ILE A 477 0.36 13.62 8.28
CA ILE A 477 0.79 14.70 7.40
C ILE A 477 -0.46 15.25 6.68
N ALA A 478 -0.95 16.40 7.13
CA ALA A 478 -2.18 17.01 6.61
C ALA A 478 -1.96 18.42 6.07
N GLN A 479 -0.99 19.16 6.61
CA GLN A 479 -0.73 20.56 6.29
C GLN A 479 0.71 20.74 5.77
N ALA A 480 0.98 21.92 5.22
CA ALA A 480 2.34 22.32 4.91
C ALA A 480 3.20 22.36 6.18
N SER A 481 4.45 21.93 6.07
CA SER A 481 5.43 21.83 7.17
C SER A 481 5.13 20.77 8.23
N ASP A 482 4.09 19.95 8.09
CA ASP A 482 3.95 18.74 8.88
C ASP A 482 5.06 17.77 8.51
N TRP A 483 5.64 17.09 9.49
CA TRP A 483 6.69 16.11 9.21
C TRP A 483 6.72 14.99 10.23
N ASN A 484 7.23 13.85 9.80
CA ASN A 484 7.63 12.77 10.68
C ASN A 484 8.80 11.99 10.09
N VAL A 485 9.51 11.30 10.96
CA VAL A 485 10.56 10.35 10.60
C VAL A 485 10.33 9.05 11.34
N SER A 486 10.73 7.93 10.74
CA SER A 486 10.64 6.64 11.39
C SER A 486 11.83 5.74 11.06
N VAL A 487 12.18 4.90 12.03
CA VAL A 487 13.15 3.81 11.87
C VAL A 487 12.48 2.52 12.29
N GLY A 488 12.73 1.47 11.55
CA GLY A 488 12.21 0.13 11.86
C GLY A 488 13.24 -0.94 11.56
N TYR A 489 13.13 -2.04 12.29
CA TYR A 489 13.83 -3.28 12.01
C TYR A 489 12.81 -4.41 11.93
N ARG A 490 12.96 -5.27 10.92
CA ARG A 490 12.16 -6.50 10.79
C ARG A 490 13.03 -7.71 10.55
N ARG A 491 12.55 -8.85 11.02
CA ARG A 491 13.02 -10.18 10.64
C ARG A 491 11.79 -11.04 10.39
N LEU A 492 11.73 -11.68 9.23
CA LEU A 492 10.63 -12.54 8.84
C LEU A 492 11.19 -13.87 8.35
N GLY A 493 10.94 -14.95 9.08
CA GLY A 493 11.35 -16.30 8.71
C GLY A 493 10.70 -16.76 7.41
N SER A 494 11.24 -17.81 6.80
CA SER A 494 10.77 -18.30 5.49
C SER A 494 9.29 -18.72 5.51
N ASP A 495 8.87 -19.37 6.58
CA ASP A 495 7.53 -19.95 6.70
C ASP A 495 6.76 -19.40 7.92
N ALA A 496 7.09 -18.18 8.34
CA ALA A 496 6.40 -17.50 9.42
C ALA A 496 5.00 -17.02 9.01
N VAL A 497 4.86 -16.52 7.77
CA VAL A 497 3.60 -16.08 7.16
C VAL A 497 3.56 -16.48 5.69
N LEU A 498 2.39 -16.39 5.06
CA LEU A 498 2.29 -16.55 3.62
C LEU A 498 2.95 -15.39 2.88
N ASP A 499 3.90 -15.72 2.00
CA ASP A 499 4.65 -14.72 1.22
C ASP A 499 3.76 -13.88 0.30
N ALA A 500 2.63 -14.45 -0.17
CA ALA A 500 1.68 -13.78 -1.05
C ALA A 500 1.07 -12.51 -0.45
N PHE A 501 0.98 -12.39 0.88
CA PHE A 501 0.18 -11.36 1.55
C PHE A 501 0.99 -10.35 2.36
N THR A 502 2.27 -10.63 2.64
CA THR A 502 3.17 -9.70 3.33
C THR A 502 3.66 -8.58 2.41
N SER A 503 4.41 -7.62 2.96
CA SER A 503 4.96 -6.47 2.23
C SER A 503 5.61 -6.85 0.89
N SER A 504 5.24 -6.16 -0.18
CA SER A 504 5.83 -6.33 -1.52
C SER A 504 7.05 -5.43 -1.78
N ASP A 505 7.34 -4.48 -0.90
CA ASP A 505 8.41 -3.50 -1.09
C ASP A 505 9.70 -3.92 -0.37
N PHE A 506 9.61 -4.39 0.89
CA PHE A 506 10.78 -4.75 1.68
C PHE A 506 11.46 -6.01 1.14
N GLY A 507 12.77 -5.92 0.91
CA GLY A 507 13.55 -7.03 0.39
C GLY A 507 13.09 -7.55 -0.98
N ARG A 508 12.37 -6.74 -1.77
CA ARG A 508 11.65 -7.09 -3.01
C ARG A 508 10.45 -8.02 -2.79
N GLY A 509 9.89 -7.98 -1.60
CA GLY A 509 8.67 -8.69 -1.21
C GLY A 509 8.88 -10.08 -0.64
N GLY A 510 7.84 -10.59 0.00
CA GLY A 510 7.77 -11.94 0.55
C GLY A 510 8.41 -12.10 1.91
N THR A 511 8.81 -13.34 2.22
CA THR A 511 9.37 -13.78 3.49
C THR A 511 10.88 -14.05 3.38
N ASN A 512 11.48 -14.70 4.38
CA ASN A 512 12.90 -15.00 4.46
C ASN A 512 13.79 -13.74 4.34
N ASN A 513 13.41 -12.65 4.99
CA ASN A 513 14.13 -11.38 4.94
C ASN A 513 14.26 -10.74 6.31
N LYS A 514 15.34 -9.96 6.50
CA LYS A 514 15.60 -9.15 7.70
C LYS A 514 16.31 -7.87 7.32
N GLY A 515 16.14 -6.82 8.11
CA GLY A 515 16.89 -5.59 7.91
C GLY A 515 16.14 -4.36 8.38
N PHE A 516 16.55 -3.21 7.89
CA PHE A 516 16.14 -1.90 8.38
C PHE A 516 15.31 -1.13 7.37
N THR A 517 14.41 -0.29 7.88
CA THR A 517 13.70 0.73 7.13
C THR A 517 13.92 2.08 7.80
N LEU A 518 14.32 3.08 7.02
CA LEU A 518 14.33 4.48 7.42
C LEU A 518 13.37 5.24 6.52
N ALA A 519 12.44 6.00 7.09
CA ALA A 519 11.48 6.76 6.31
C ALA A 519 11.24 8.15 6.90
N GLY A 520 10.90 9.10 6.03
CA GLY A 520 10.52 10.45 6.40
C GLY A 520 9.43 10.98 5.48
N ASN A 521 8.55 11.80 6.04
CA ASN A 521 7.47 12.47 5.33
C ASN A 521 7.51 13.97 5.62
N TYR A 522 7.21 14.80 4.61
CA TYR A 522 7.15 16.24 4.73
C TYR A 522 6.00 16.82 3.91
N GLY A 523 5.08 17.52 4.58
CA GLY A 523 3.95 18.22 3.97
C GLY A 523 4.40 19.47 3.22
N ILE A 524 4.11 19.52 1.93
CA ILE A 524 4.41 20.69 1.08
C ILE A 524 3.21 21.61 0.93
N TRP A 525 2.00 21.03 0.87
CA TRP A 525 0.72 21.72 0.89
C TRP A 525 -0.32 20.91 1.67
N LYS A 526 -1.51 21.46 1.83
CA LYS A 526 -2.64 20.72 2.41
C LYS A 526 -2.86 19.44 1.61
N ASN A 527 -2.89 18.31 2.33
CA ASN A 527 -3.08 16.96 1.77
C ASN A 527 -2.08 16.55 0.67
N THR A 528 -0.92 17.22 0.59
CA THR A 528 0.13 16.93 -0.39
C THR A 528 1.48 16.90 0.30
N TRP A 529 2.22 15.78 0.16
CA TRP A 529 3.49 15.59 0.86
C TRP A 529 4.50 14.77 0.06
N LEU A 530 5.77 14.98 0.38
CA LEU A 530 6.89 14.16 -0.06
C LEU A 530 7.14 13.06 0.96
N SER A 531 7.49 11.87 0.48
CA SER A 531 8.00 10.77 1.31
C SER A 531 9.32 10.27 0.75
N ALA A 532 10.26 9.97 1.64
CA ALA A 532 11.48 9.25 1.31
C ALA A 532 11.55 8.00 2.18
N ARG A 533 11.84 6.83 1.59
CA ARG A 533 11.97 5.56 2.29
C ARG A 533 13.18 4.80 1.75
N TRP A 534 14.10 4.45 2.64
CA TRP A 534 15.21 3.56 2.36
C TRP A 534 15.03 2.27 3.14
N MET A 535 15.21 1.16 2.46
CA MET A 535 15.10 -0.18 3.00
C MET A 535 16.35 -0.96 2.64
N SER A 536 16.98 -1.59 3.64
CA SER A 536 18.14 -2.46 3.47
C SER A 536 17.80 -3.84 3.99
N SER A 537 18.01 -4.86 3.19
CA SER A 537 17.52 -6.22 3.46
C SER A 537 18.52 -7.29 3.08
N ASP A 538 18.64 -8.29 3.97
CA ASP A 538 19.35 -9.56 3.79
C ASP A 538 18.44 -10.76 3.97
N LEU A 539 18.88 -11.96 3.54
CA LEU A 539 18.19 -13.22 3.86
C LEU A 539 18.31 -13.55 5.35
N VAL A 540 17.28 -14.16 5.91
CA VAL A 540 17.32 -14.82 7.23
C VAL A 540 18.02 -16.16 7.12
N ASP A 541 17.52 -17.02 6.23
CA ASP A 541 18.06 -18.34 5.93
C ASP A 541 18.67 -18.34 4.54
N SER A 542 19.97 -18.68 4.49
CA SER A 542 20.73 -18.73 3.24
C SER A 542 20.59 -20.06 2.50
N MET A 543 20.00 -21.09 3.12
CA MET A 543 19.84 -22.40 2.50
C MET A 543 18.56 -22.46 1.67
N VAL A 544 18.69 -22.68 0.39
CA VAL A 544 17.55 -22.76 -0.56
C VAL A 544 17.47 -24.16 -1.14
N PRO A 545 16.26 -24.78 -1.22
CA PRO A 545 16.08 -26.08 -1.82
C PRO A 545 16.49 -26.08 -3.29
N THR A 546 17.08 -27.19 -3.77
CA THR A 546 17.36 -27.42 -5.19
C THR A 546 16.49 -28.54 -5.74
N LEU A 547 16.37 -28.67 -7.07
CA LEU A 547 15.61 -29.73 -7.73
C LEU A 547 16.07 -31.16 -7.32
N GLY A 548 17.35 -31.31 -6.98
CA GLY A 548 17.92 -32.58 -6.51
C GLY A 548 17.75 -32.83 -5.00
N GLY A 549 17.00 -31.99 -4.28
CA GLY A 549 16.82 -32.09 -2.83
C GLY A 549 18.06 -31.67 -2.01
N VAL A 550 19.12 -31.19 -2.66
CA VAL A 550 20.33 -30.69 -1.98
C VAL A 550 20.17 -29.20 -1.73
N ALA A 551 20.19 -28.80 -0.46
CA ALA A 551 20.20 -27.38 -0.12
C ALA A 551 21.54 -26.76 -0.51
N ARG A 552 21.50 -25.58 -1.15
CA ARG A 552 22.70 -24.80 -1.50
C ARG A 552 22.71 -23.47 -0.75
N PRO A 553 23.87 -23.05 -0.24
CA PRO A 553 24.00 -21.72 0.36
C PRO A 553 23.81 -20.65 -0.72
N THR A 554 22.98 -19.69 -0.44
CA THR A 554 22.69 -18.54 -1.30
C THR A 554 22.92 -17.26 -0.54
N LYS A 555 23.28 -16.19 -1.24
CA LYS A 555 23.40 -14.85 -0.70
C LYS A 555 22.50 -13.93 -1.49
N PHE A 556 21.67 -13.17 -0.81
CA PHE A 556 20.86 -12.14 -1.41
C PHE A 556 20.74 -10.96 -0.43
N SER A 557 21.17 -9.81 -0.89
CA SER A 557 20.98 -8.52 -0.21
C SER A 557 20.50 -7.49 -1.20
N VAL A 558 19.66 -6.56 -0.76
CA VAL A 558 19.13 -5.50 -1.61
C VAL A 558 18.82 -4.26 -0.80
N ASP A 559 19.22 -3.11 -1.35
CA ASP A 559 18.86 -1.79 -0.87
C ASP A 559 17.82 -1.19 -1.83
N THR A 560 16.76 -0.61 -1.27
CA THR A 560 15.71 0.04 -2.04
C THR A 560 15.49 1.44 -1.53
N LEU A 561 15.62 2.44 -2.40
CA LEU A 561 15.27 3.83 -2.14
C LEU A 561 13.98 4.17 -2.90
N GLN A 562 12.99 4.70 -2.20
CA GLN A 562 11.74 5.19 -2.78
C GLN A 562 11.55 6.66 -2.43
N LEU A 563 11.23 7.47 -3.44
CA LEU A 563 10.88 8.89 -3.31
C LEU A 563 9.48 9.08 -3.89
N ASP A 564 8.54 9.50 -3.04
CA ASP A 564 7.14 9.63 -3.42
C ASP A 564 6.68 11.09 -3.35
N LEU A 565 5.91 11.52 -4.34
CA LEU A 565 5.02 12.67 -4.25
C LEU A 565 3.60 12.13 -4.10
N ASN A 566 2.94 12.49 -3.00
CA ASN A 566 1.61 12.02 -2.65
C ASN A 566 0.63 13.20 -2.62
N ALA A 567 -0.57 12.98 -3.13
CA ALA A 567 -1.70 13.90 -3.02
C ALA A 567 -2.96 13.09 -2.71
N ARG A 568 -3.83 13.61 -1.80
CA ARG A 568 -5.12 12.99 -1.47
C ARG A 568 -6.24 14.04 -1.47
N PHE A 569 -7.47 13.61 -1.76
CA PHE A 569 -8.66 14.46 -1.80
C PHE A 569 -9.90 13.74 -1.31
#